data_f30cdd6253415c0c93c9a411c6f504c8
#
_entry.id   f30cdd6253415c0c93c9a411c6f504c8
#
_cell.length_a   1.000
_cell.length_b   1.000
_cell.length_c   1.000
_cell.angle_alpha   90.00
_cell.angle_beta   90.00
_cell.angle_gamma   90.00
#
_symmetry.space_group_name_H-M   'P 1'
#
loop_
_entity.id
_entity.type
_entity.pdbx_description
1 polymer ?
#
loop_
_entity_poly.entity_id
_entity_poly.type
_entity_poly.pdbx_seq_one_letter_code
_entity_poly.pdbx_strand_id
1 'polypeptide(L)'
;MDAQSAPSAAPAVPVRSGGKDMLPNDQGQVWQQYDISAYTANVKGVAAPEQAIVDWILRETGTEVWFRPPLGLLNATSSTISVYHTPEMQKVVADVIGRFVNGTQDPHVLGLRVVAIDNPSWRSTFMVRMRPVAVQAPGINAWLLSKEDASLLLAQMRSRADFREHAAPSMVFYNGQSQTISTLRPRVYVRGYRSRTQDNTWTGYDIDRGQIQEGFSLEVSPLLSQDERTIDAVLKVNIDQVEKLVNVGVDLPGFSGQMQRADIQVPQMVSWRLHERFRWPSSQVLLLSCGVIASPGPDRQATLGIPSLFGKTGGRSDALLFVENLGKASQALVTGNTTTLGGGSGQPGARY
;
A
#
# COMPACT_ATOMS: atom_id res chain seq x y z
N MET A 1 46.67 -4.72 21.29
CA MET A 1 46.00 -5.75 20.48
C MET A 1 44.77 -6.20 21.25
N ASP A 2 43.72 -5.44 21.16
CA ASP A 2 42.46 -5.70 21.88
C ASP A 2 41.47 -6.36 20.93
N ALA A 3 41.17 -7.62 21.25
CA ALA A 3 40.18 -8.40 20.52
C ALA A 3 38.79 -7.88 20.88
N GLN A 4 38.15 -7.19 19.95
CA GLN A 4 36.72 -6.85 20.03
C GLN A 4 35.91 -8.14 19.94
N SER A 5 35.24 -8.50 21.06
CA SER A 5 34.24 -9.54 21.11
C SER A 5 32.98 -9.14 20.34
N ALA A 6 32.58 -10.00 19.42
CA ALA A 6 31.29 -9.87 18.71
C ALA A 6 30.10 -9.91 19.69
N PRO A 7 29.01 -9.18 19.43
CA PRO A 7 27.83 -9.23 20.28
C PRO A 7 27.21 -10.63 20.21
N SER A 8 27.10 -11.26 21.38
CA SER A 8 26.44 -12.55 21.58
C SER A 8 24.96 -12.44 21.22
N ALA A 9 24.49 -13.29 20.31
CA ALA A 9 23.07 -13.49 20.06
C ALA A 9 22.39 -13.90 21.38
N ALA A 10 21.25 -13.28 21.69
CA ALA A 10 20.47 -13.58 22.88
C ALA A 10 20.13 -15.09 22.91
N PRO A 11 20.34 -15.77 24.05
CA PRO A 11 20.11 -17.19 24.13
C PRO A 11 18.64 -17.54 24.02
N ALA A 12 18.31 -18.44 23.08
CA ALA A 12 17.01 -19.10 23.05
C ALA A 12 16.86 -19.89 24.37
N VAL A 13 15.86 -19.55 25.15
CA VAL A 13 15.61 -20.24 26.45
C VAL A 13 14.95 -21.58 26.14
N PRO A 14 15.58 -22.72 26.47
CA PRO A 14 14.95 -24.02 26.24
C PRO A 14 13.81 -24.23 27.24
N VAL A 15 12.61 -24.45 26.74
CA VAL A 15 11.45 -24.75 27.56
C VAL A 15 11.44 -26.21 27.99
N ARG A 16 11.13 -26.43 29.28
CA ARG A 16 10.89 -27.74 29.85
C ARG A 16 9.76 -28.46 29.10
N SER A 17 10.05 -29.65 28.61
CA SER A 17 9.13 -30.56 27.93
C SER A 17 8.04 -31.08 28.86
N GLY A 18 6.90 -30.46 28.88
CA GLY A 18 5.65 -31.05 29.37
C GLY A 18 4.80 -31.46 28.18
N GLY A 19 4.60 -32.73 27.92
CA GLY A 19 3.76 -33.25 26.84
C GLY A 19 4.50 -33.90 25.69
N LYS A 20 5.47 -34.74 25.95
CA LYS A 20 6.33 -35.37 24.92
C LYS A 20 5.67 -36.45 24.07
N ASP A 21 4.48 -36.94 24.40
CA ASP A 21 4.05 -38.24 23.90
C ASP A 21 2.90 -38.19 22.85
N MET A 22 2.51 -37.01 22.35
CA MET A 22 1.38 -36.91 21.42
C MET A 22 1.67 -36.29 20.05
N LEU A 23 2.85 -35.72 19.82
CA LEU A 23 3.18 -35.10 18.54
C LEU A 23 4.14 -35.97 17.73
N PRO A 24 3.88 -36.12 16.40
CA PRO A 24 4.80 -36.87 15.54
C PRO A 24 6.17 -36.19 15.52
N ASN A 25 7.23 -36.98 15.76
CA ASN A 25 8.62 -36.52 15.75
C ASN A 25 9.47 -37.33 14.77
N ASP A 26 8.97 -37.47 13.54
CA ASP A 26 9.59 -38.34 12.51
C ASP A 26 10.85 -37.72 11.88
N GLN A 27 11.03 -36.40 12.03
CA GLN A 27 12.13 -35.65 11.42
C GLN A 27 12.86 -34.75 12.42
N GLY A 28 12.86 -35.11 13.70
CA GLY A 28 13.57 -34.39 14.74
C GLY A 28 12.95 -33.03 15.09
N GLN A 29 11.62 -32.90 14.97
CA GLN A 29 10.92 -31.68 15.37
C GLN A 29 11.14 -31.38 16.84
N VAL A 30 11.34 -30.11 17.16
CA VAL A 30 11.58 -29.61 18.51
C VAL A 30 10.67 -28.44 18.83
N TRP A 31 10.28 -28.31 20.11
CA TRP A 31 9.65 -27.12 20.63
C TRP A 31 10.70 -26.06 20.91
N GLN A 32 10.43 -24.83 20.42
CA GLN A 32 11.21 -23.67 20.79
C GLN A 32 10.27 -22.50 21.09
N GLN A 33 10.63 -21.74 22.12
CA GLN A 33 9.93 -20.51 22.50
C GLN A 33 10.84 -19.31 22.28
N TYR A 34 10.23 -18.24 21.77
CA TYR A 34 10.89 -16.98 21.50
C TYR A 34 10.20 -15.87 22.27
N ASP A 35 10.96 -15.12 23.05
CA ASP A 35 10.47 -13.93 23.73
C ASP A 35 10.36 -12.78 22.73
N ILE A 36 9.15 -12.23 22.62
CA ILE A 36 8.82 -11.08 21.75
C ILE A 36 8.35 -9.87 22.56
N SER A 37 8.43 -9.92 23.88
CA SER A 37 7.93 -8.87 24.78
C SER A 37 8.56 -7.51 24.51
N ALA A 38 9.87 -7.47 24.15
CA ALA A 38 10.56 -6.24 23.80
C ALA A 38 9.93 -5.53 22.58
N TYR A 39 9.44 -6.28 21.61
CA TYR A 39 8.75 -5.72 20.44
C TYR A 39 7.31 -5.30 20.79
N THR A 40 6.53 -6.22 21.36
CA THR A 40 5.10 -5.99 21.59
C THR A 40 4.82 -4.86 22.58
N ALA A 41 5.71 -4.66 23.59
CA ALA A 41 5.62 -3.55 24.54
C ALA A 41 5.82 -2.16 23.88
N ASN A 42 6.57 -2.10 22.78
CA ASN A 42 6.91 -0.85 22.12
C ASN A 42 5.92 -0.47 21.01
N VAL A 43 5.20 -1.44 20.43
CA VAL A 43 4.21 -1.19 19.40
C VAL A 43 2.93 -0.63 20.03
N LYS A 44 2.65 0.65 19.77
CA LYS A 44 1.48 1.34 20.33
C LYS A 44 0.35 1.44 19.32
N GLY A 45 -0.89 1.33 19.82
CA GLY A 45 -2.09 1.51 18.98
C GLY A 45 -2.47 0.31 18.10
N VAL A 46 -1.82 -0.84 18.26
CA VAL A 46 -2.15 -2.09 17.58
C VAL A 46 -2.67 -3.09 18.61
N ALA A 47 -3.82 -3.70 18.34
CA ALA A 47 -4.48 -4.61 19.28
C ALA A 47 -3.73 -5.94 19.47
N ALA A 48 -3.09 -6.45 18.42
CA ALA A 48 -2.39 -7.73 18.40
C ALA A 48 -1.06 -7.59 17.63
N PRO A 49 -0.04 -6.94 18.22
CA PRO A 49 1.22 -6.68 17.52
C PRO A 49 1.99 -7.98 17.17
N GLU A 50 1.80 -9.04 17.93
CA GLU A 50 2.35 -10.38 17.67
C GLU A 50 1.90 -10.97 16.34
N GLN A 51 0.72 -10.59 15.87
CA GLN A 51 0.17 -11.11 14.60
C GLN A 51 1.07 -10.74 13.41
N ALA A 52 1.71 -9.58 13.43
CA ALA A 52 2.65 -9.20 12.39
C ALA A 52 3.84 -10.17 12.29
N ILE A 53 4.34 -10.67 13.42
CA ILE A 53 5.43 -11.65 13.43
C ILE A 53 4.95 -12.97 12.82
N VAL A 54 3.76 -13.43 13.21
CA VAL A 54 3.14 -14.66 12.65
C VAL A 54 2.98 -14.52 11.14
N ASP A 55 2.42 -13.40 10.67
CA ASP A 55 2.22 -13.13 9.25
C ASP A 55 3.55 -13.15 8.47
N TRP A 56 4.61 -12.58 9.02
CA TRP A 56 5.91 -12.59 8.39
C TRP A 56 6.58 -13.96 8.41
N ILE A 57 6.42 -14.76 9.47
CA ILE A 57 6.86 -16.15 9.51
C ILE A 57 6.16 -16.94 8.39
N LEU A 58 4.83 -16.84 8.28
CA LEU A 58 4.07 -17.53 7.25
C LEU A 58 4.41 -17.07 5.82
N ARG A 59 4.74 -15.79 5.64
CA ARG A 59 5.21 -15.24 4.35
C ARG A 59 6.61 -15.75 3.96
N GLU A 60 7.50 -15.92 4.92
CA GLU A 60 8.86 -16.38 4.66
C GLU A 60 8.91 -17.89 4.42
N THR A 61 8.15 -18.66 5.19
CA THR A 61 8.15 -20.11 5.14
C THR A 61 7.15 -20.69 4.15
N GLY A 62 6.11 -19.95 3.81
CA GLY A 62 4.90 -20.45 3.14
C GLY A 62 3.95 -21.12 4.13
N THR A 63 2.65 -20.99 3.90
CA THR A 63 1.63 -21.59 4.79
C THR A 63 1.57 -23.10 4.69
N GLU A 64 1.87 -23.66 3.52
CA GLU A 64 1.73 -25.10 3.25
C GLU A 64 2.65 -25.97 4.10
N VAL A 65 3.84 -25.49 4.44
CA VAL A 65 4.84 -26.25 5.21
C VAL A 65 4.38 -26.53 6.64
N TRP A 66 3.40 -25.78 7.16
CA TRP A 66 2.86 -25.96 8.50
C TRP A 66 1.79 -27.06 8.59
N PHE A 67 1.21 -27.44 7.44
CA PHE A 67 0.10 -28.38 7.34
C PHE A 67 0.47 -29.70 6.62
N ARG A 68 1.71 -29.81 6.13
CA ARG A 68 2.24 -31.03 5.50
C ARG A 68 3.32 -31.66 6.40
N PRO A 69 3.57 -32.96 6.27
CA PRO A 69 4.71 -33.58 6.96
C PRO A 69 6.06 -32.94 6.55
N PRO A 70 6.93 -32.61 7.51
CA PRO A 70 6.76 -32.77 8.95
C PRO A 70 5.82 -31.73 9.56
N LEU A 71 4.82 -32.20 10.33
CA LEU A 71 3.82 -31.31 10.94
C LEU A 71 4.47 -30.24 11.80
N GLY A 72 4.11 -28.98 11.56
CA GLY A 72 4.52 -27.81 12.35
C GLY A 72 3.36 -27.23 13.15
N LEU A 73 3.67 -26.66 14.31
CA LEU A 73 2.74 -25.87 15.12
C LEU A 73 3.34 -24.50 15.42
N LEU A 74 2.51 -23.49 15.28
CA LEU A 74 2.86 -22.08 15.55
C LEU A 74 1.76 -21.50 16.45
N ASN A 75 2.18 -21.03 17.62
CA ASN A 75 1.29 -20.34 18.56
C ASN A 75 1.92 -19.02 19.01
N ALA A 76 1.13 -17.96 19.08
CA ALA A 76 1.59 -16.65 19.51
C ALA A 76 0.76 -16.15 20.68
N THR A 77 1.43 -15.53 21.62
CA THR A 77 0.84 -14.73 22.69
C THR A 77 1.42 -13.31 22.62
N SER A 78 0.93 -12.42 23.45
CA SER A 78 1.46 -11.04 23.51
C SER A 78 2.95 -10.95 23.91
N SER A 79 3.54 -12.00 24.46
CA SER A 79 4.93 -11.99 24.93
C SER A 79 5.80 -13.08 24.31
N THR A 80 5.21 -14.15 23.77
CA THR A 80 5.97 -15.31 23.30
C THR A 80 5.41 -15.88 22.01
N ILE A 81 6.32 -16.37 21.17
CA ILE A 81 5.98 -17.25 20.05
C ILE A 81 6.53 -18.63 20.34
N SER A 82 5.65 -19.62 20.28
CA SER A 82 6.00 -21.04 20.49
C SER A 82 5.89 -21.79 19.17
N VAL A 83 6.95 -22.44 18.77
CA VAL A 83 7.06 -23.15 17.49
C VAL A 83 7.48 -24.59 17.73
N TYR A 84 6.76 -25.52 17.12
CA TYR A 84 7.14 -26.92 16.97
C TYR A 84 7.41 -27.20 15.51
N HIS A 85 8.67 -27.46 15.16
CA HIS A 85 9.08 -27.75 13.78
C HIS A 85 10.49 -28.31 13.73
N THR A 86 10.98 -28.66 12.54
CA THR A 86 12.36 -29.12 12.32
C THR A 86 13.39 -28.03 12.69
N PRO A 87 14.63 -28.41 13.02
CA PRO A 87 15.69 -27.45 13.34
C PRO A 87 15.99 -26.45 12.22
N GLU A 88 15.83 -26.86 10.96
CA GLU A 88 16.01 -25.96 9.79
C GLU A 88 14.95 -24.86 9.80
N MET A 89 13.69 -25.24 10.03
CA MET A 89 12.59 -24.28 10.11
C MET A 89 12.75 -23.35 11.31
N GLN A 90 13.21 -23.87 12.46
CA GLN A 90 13.48 -23.06 13.64
C GLN A 90 14.52 -21.96 13.36
N LYS A 91 15.50 -22.20 12.50
CA LYS A 91 16.49 -21.17 12.09
C LYS A 91 15.82 -20.04 11.30
N VAL A 92 14.92 -20.39 10.35
CA VAL A 92 14.18 -19.40 9.57
C VAL A 92 13.27 -18.55 10.47
N VAL A 93 12.55 -19.22 11.38
CA VAL A 93 11.68 -18.53 12.36
C VAL A 93 12.49 -17.62 13.27
N ALA A 94 13.65 -18.08 13.76
CA ALA A 94 14.54 -17.28 14.61
C ALA A 94 15.07 -16.03 13.88
N ASP A 95 15.43 -16.15 12.59
CA ASP A 95 15.85 -15.01 11.78
C ASP A 95 14.72 -13.98 11.62
N VAL A 96 13.52 -14.42 11.29
CA VAL A 96 12.36 -13.53 11.19
C VAL A 96 12.09 -12.83 12.52
N ILE A 97 11.99 -13.57 13.62
CA ILE A 97 11.74 -12.99 14.96
C ILE A 97 12.87 -12.03 15.35
N GLY A 98 14.13 -12.38 15.04
CA GLY A 98 15.29 -11.54 15.30
C GLY A 98 15.19 -10.16 14.63
N ARG A 99 14.57 -10.05 13.44
CA ARG A 99 14.32 -8.77 12.75
C ARG A 99 13.34 -7.87 13.49
N PHE A 100 12.44 -8.44 14.31
CA PHE A 100 11.50 -7.69 15.14
C PHE A 100 12.08 -7.31 16.49
N VAL A 101 12.74 -8.26 17.16
CA VAL A 101 13.18 -8.10 18.55
C VAL A 101 14.52 -7.38 18.64
N ASN A 102 15.47 -7.70 17.74
CA ASN A 102 16.84 -7.14 17.78
C ASN A 102 16.97 -5.85 16.95
N GLY A 103 15.96 -5.49 16.16
CA GLY A 103 15.93 -4.23 15.41
C GLY A 103 15.69 -3.03 16.32
N THR A 104 15.90 -1.83 15.78
CA THR A 104 15.57 -0.59 16.49
C THR A 104 14.07 -0.55 16.79
N GLN A 105 13.73 -0.24 18.04
CA GLN A 105 12.34 -0.10 18.49
C GLN A 105 11.71 1.22 18.04
N ASP A 106 12.51 2.15 17.51
CA ASP A 106 12.00 3.41 16.96
C ASP A 106 11.17 3.17 15.69
N PRO A 107 10.01 3.80 15.59
CA PRO A 107 9.22 3.73 14.36
C PRO A 107 9.96 4.42 13.21
N HIS A 108 9.75 3.93 12.01
CA HIS A 108 10.32 4.46 10.78
C HIS A 108 9.28 5.23 9.98
N VAL A 109 9.75 6.07 9.06
CA VAL A 109 8.90 6.85 8.17
C VAL A 109 9.12 6.40 6.74
N LEU A 110 8.05 5.97 6.08
CA LEU A 110 8.01 5.79 4.63
C LEU A 110 7.38 7.01 3.98
N GLY A 111 8.09 7.59 3.04
CA GLY A 111 7.56 8.56 2.10
C GLY A 111 6.95 7.84 0.91
N LEU A 112 5.71 8.15 0.60
CA LEU A 112 4.99 7.62 -0.54
C LEU A 112 4.64 8.77 -1.46
N ARG A 113 4.76 8.54 -2.77
CA ARG A 113 4.37 9.55 -3.75
C ARG A 113 3.68 8.89 -4.92
N VAL A 114 2.43 9.25 -5.14
CA VAL A 114 1.61 8.79 -6.25
C VAL A 114 1.50 9.90 -7.27
N VAL A 115 2.01 9.64 -8.46
CA VAL A 115 1.97 10.59 -9.57
C VAL A 115 1.41 9.93 -10.83
N ALA A 116 0.87 10.73 -11.74
CA ALA A 116 0.45 10.29 -13.04
C ALA A 116 1.12 11.15 -14.13
N ILE A 117 1.47 10.51 -15.23
CA ILE A 117 2.10 11.16 -16.38
C ILE A 117 1.50 10.60 -17.67
N ASP A 118 1.03 11.47 -18.57
CA ASP A 118 0.28 11.02 -19.75
C ASP A 118 1.21 10.38 -20.80
N ASN A 119 2.43 10.90 -20.94
CA ASN A 119 3.39 10.39 -21.94
C ASN A 119 4.52 9.59 -21.26
N PRO A 120 4.68 8.30 -21.58
CA PRO A 120 5.68 7.42 -20.99
C PRO A 120 7.11 7.68 -21.48
N SER A 121 7.38 8.72 -22.28
CA SER A 121 8.72 9.05 -22.80
C SER A 121 9.77 9.33 -21.70
N TRP A 122 9.32 9.61 -20.47
CA TRP A 122 10.20 9.76 -19.31
C TRP A 122 11.09 8.52 -19.08
N ARG A 123 10.61 7.33 -19.46
CA ARG A 123 11.33 6.07 -19.26
C ARG A 123 12.64 6.04 -20.05
N SER A 124 12.61 6.47 -21.31
CA SER A 124 13.79 6.45 -22.16
C SER A 124 14.91 7.36 -21.65
N THR A 125 14.54 8.50 -21.07
CA THR A 125 15.51 9.47 -20.52
C THR A 125 16.19 8.95 -19.25
N PHE A 126 15.46 8.19 -18.42
CA PHE A 126 15.96 7.70 -17.13
C PHE A 126 16.37 6.23 -17.13
N MET A 127 16.20 5.49 -18.23
CA MET A 127 16.44 4.04 -18.30
C MET A 127 17.83 3.63 -17.79
N VAL A 128 18.86 4.43 -18.08
CA VAL A 128 20.25 4.14 -17.67
C VAL A 128 20.45 4.24 -16.15
N ARG A 129 19.61 5.04 -15.46
CA ARG A 129 19.68 5.27 -14.00
C ARG A 129 18.73 4.39 -13.21
N MET A 130 17.84 3.68 -13.90
CA MET A 130 16.84 2.80 -13.30
C MET A 130 17.30 1.35 -13.35
N ARG A 131 17.45 0.73 -12.19
CA ARG A 131 17.75 -0.70 -12.10
C ARG A 131 16.44 -1.49 -12.05
N PRO A 132 16.14 -2.33 -13.06
CA PRO A 132 14.88 -3.06 -13.08
C PRO A 132 14.83 -4.10 -11.95
N VAL A 133 13.62 -4.29 -11.40
CA VAL A 133 13.27 -5.32 -10.42
C VAL A 133 12.24 -6.23 -11.06
N ALA A 134 12.39 -7.53 -10.87
CA ALA A 134 11.42 -8.50 -11.36
C ALA A 134 10.08 -8.33 -10.63
N VAL A 135 8.98 -8.34 -11.38
CA VAL A 135 7.62 -8.22 -10.89
C VAL A 135 6.80 -9.37 -11.50
N GLN A 136 5.99 -10.04 -10.69
CA GLN A 136 5.15 -11.14 -11.15
C GLN A 136 3.80 -10.65 -11.68
N ALA A 137 3.31 -9.55 -11.14
CA ALA A 137 2.03 -8.97 -11.53
C ALA A 137 2.09 -8.43 -12.98
N PRO A 138 1.18 -8.84 -13.87
CA PRO A 138 1.18 -8.42 -15.26
C PRO A 138 0.91 -6.92 -15.42
N GLY A 139 1.62 -6.29 -16.36
CA GLY A 139 1.44 -4.87 -16.68
C GLY A 139 2.11 -3.89 -15.71
N ILE A 140 2.83 -4.40 -14.71
CA ILE A 140 3.59 -3.60 -13.74
C ILE A 140 5.06 -3.68 -14.06
N ASN A 141 5.74 -2.57 -13.90
CA ASN A 141 7.19 -2.50 -13.94
C ASN A 141 7.69 -1.88 -12.64
N ALA A 142 8.83 -2.39 -12.16
CA ALA A 142 9.49 -1.89 -10.96
C ALA A 142 10.97 -1.58 -11.22
N TRP A 143 11.45 -0.54 -10.57
CA TRP A 143 12.87 -0.14 -10.64
C TRP A 143 13.34 0.36 -9.28
N LEU A 144 14.65 0.27 -9.10
CA LEU A 144 15.35 0.92 -8.00
C LEU A 144 16.15 2.10 -8.54
N LEU A 145 16.10 3.20 -7.80
CA LEU A 145 16.87 4.41 -8.05
C LEU A 145 17.63 4.81 -6.79
N SER A 146 18.73 5.56 -6.96
CA SER A 146 19.28 6.33 -5.84
C SER A 146 18.28 7.42 -5.42
N LYS A 147 18.37 7.94 -4.20
CA LYS A 147 17.51 9.05 -3.75
C LYS A 147 17.70 10.31 -4.59
N GLU A 148 18.94 10.54 -5.02
CA GLU A 148 19.32 11.64 -5.89
C GLU A 148 18.68 11.51 -7.27
N ASP A 149 18.75 10.33 -7.89
CA ASP A 149 18.14 10.07 -9.20
C ASP A 149 16.62 10.14 -9.14
N ALA A 150 15.99 9.63 -8.06
CA ALA A 150 14.56 9.74 -7.85
C ALA A 150 14.12 11.21 -7.72
N SER A 151 14.90 12.03 -7.02
CA SER A 151 14.66 13.47 -6.89
C SER A 151 14.79 14.21 -8.22
N LEU A 152 15.81 13.88 -9.00
CA LEU A 152 16.01 14.42 -10.35
C LEU A 152 14.88 14.03 -11.29
N LEU A 153 14.46 12.76 -11.26
CA LEU A 153 13.33 12.26 -12.05
C LEU A 153 12.05 13.01 -11.71
N LEU A 154 11.75 13.18 -10.43
CA LEU A 154 10.57 13.92 -9.97
C LEU A 154 10.63 15.40 -10.38
N ALA A 155 11.80 16.05 -10.26
CA ALA A 155 11.97 17.42 -10.71
C ALA A 155 11.71 17.57 -12.21
N GLN A 156 12.25 16.65 -13.02
CA GLN A 156 12.03 16.65 -14.47
C GLN A 156 10.56 16.35 -14.81
N MET A 157 9.92 15.42 -14.10
CA MET A 157 8.50 15.14 -14.32
C MET A 157 7.62 16.35 -13.98
N ARG A 158 7.92 17.06 -12.89
CA ARG A 158 7.17 18.26 -12.47
C ARG A 158 7.26 19.42 -13.45
N SER A 159 8.32 19.52 -14.25
CA SER A 159 8.44 20.53 -15.30
C SER A 159 7.55 20.26 -16.53
N ARG A 160 6.94 19.08 -16.60
CA ARG A 160 6.10 18.68 -17.73
C ARG A 160 4.64 19.10 -17.52
N ALA A 161 3.98 19.52 -18.59
CA ALA A 161 2.57 19.91 -18.57
C ALA A 161 1.60 18.75 -18.34
N ASP A 162 2.06 17.50 -18.60
CA ASP A 162 1.28 16.28 -18.45
C ASP A 162 1.48 15.57 -17.10
N PHE A 163 2.20 16.19 -16.18
CA PHE A 163 2.44 15.68 -14.83
C PHE A 163 1.32 16.04 -13.86
N ARG A 164 0.91 15.08 -13.03
CA ARG A 164 -0.05 15.29 -11.94
C ARG A 164 0.40 14.53 -10.70
N GLU A 165 0.49 15.23 -9.59
CA GLU A 165 0.75 14.62 -8.29
C GLU A 165 -0.60 14.40 -7.58
N HIS A 166 -0.94 13.14 -7.31
CA HIS A 166 -2.21 12.77 -6.67
C HIS A 166 -2.10 12.77 -5.15
N ALA A 167 -1.00 12.27 -4.62
CA ALA A 167 -0.76 12.21 -3.20
C ALA A 167 0.75 12.07 -2.91
N ALA A 168 1.19 12.64 -1.81
CA ALA A 168 2.55 12.50 -1.29
C ALA A 168 2.52 12.32 0.24
N PRO A 169 1.81 11.30 0.76
CA PRO A 169 1.77 11.07 2.20
C PRO A 169 3.09 10.49 2.70
N SER A 170 3.38 10.77 3.97
CA SER A 170 4.34 10.01 4.75
C SER A 170 3.59 9.20 5.80
N MET A 171 4.08 8.00 6.07
CA MET A 171 3.50 7.12 7.07
C MET A 171 4.55 6.66 8.07
N VAL A 172 4.17 6.71 9.34
CA VAL A 172 4.98 6.17 10.43
C VAL A 172 4.57 4.71 10.63
N PHE A 173 5.54 3.83 10.71
CA PHE A 173 5.28 2.42 10.94
C PHE A 173 6.25 1.83 11.97
N TYR A 174 5.75 0.89 12.74
CA TYR A 174 6.59 -0.03 13.51
C TYR A 174 7.01 -1.19 12.62
N ASN A 175 8.23 -1.69 12.86
CA ASN A 175 8.79 -2.76 12.05
C ASN A 175 7.83 -3.95 11.92
N GLY A 176 7.55 -4.36 10.70
CA GLY A 176 6.66 -5.46 10.37
C GLY A 176 5.15 -5.16 10.40
N GLN A 177 4.71 -4.01 10.96
CA GLN A 177 3.30 -3.66 11.05
C GLN A 177 2.76 -3.16 9.70
N SER A 178 1.55 -3.60 9.37
CA SER A 178 0.84 -3.13 8.19
C SER A 178 0.23 -1.75 8.44
N GLN A 179 0.36 -0.86 7.48
CA GLN A 179 -0.27 0.44 7.46
C GLN A 179 -1.03 0.64 6.17
N THR A 180 -2.21 1.25 6.25
CA THR A 180 -3.05 1.52 5.09
C THR A 180 -3.27 3.01 4.91
N ILE A 181 -3.05 3.49 3.68
CA ILE A 181 -3.46 4.83 3.25
C ILE A 181 -4.48 4.67 2.14
N SER A 182 -5.59 5.38 2.25
CA SER A 182 -6.60 5.40 1.21
C SER A 182 -7.07 6.82 0.91
N THR A 183 -7.29 7.09 -0.37
CA THR A 183 -7.91 8.32 -0.84
C THR A 183 -9.04 7.91 -1.76
N LEU A 184 -10.19 7.61 -1.17
CA LEU A 184 -11.39 7.17 -1.87
C LEU A 184 -12.41 8.29 -1.88
N ARG A 185 -13.04 8.51 -3.05
CA ARG A 185 -14.10 9.49 -3.23
C ARG A 185 -15.34 8.79 -3.79
N PRO A 186 -16.51 9.03 -3.20
CA PRO A 186 -17.74 8.48 -3.73
C PRO A 186 -18.15 9.22 -5.01
N ARG A 187 -18.44 8.46 -6.06
CA ARG A 187 -19.04 8.96 -7.30
C ARG A 187 -20.44 8.41 -7.45
N VAL A 188 -21.42 9.29 -7.48
CA VAL A 188 -22.83 8.93 -7.63
C VAL A 188 -23.19 8.87 -9.11
N TYR A 189 -23.99 7.87 -9.48
CA TYR A 189 -24.52 7.72 -10.83
C TYR A 189 -25.95 7.19 -10.81
N VAL A 190 -26.69 7.38 -11.89
CA VAL A 190 -28.06 6.85 -12.04
C VAL A 190 -27.97 5.39 -12.44
N ARG A 191 -28.20 4.49 -11.48
CA ARG A 191 -28.15 3.04 -11.70
C ARG A 191 -29.41 2.50 -12.36
N GLY A 192 -30.55 3.13 -12.07
CA GLY A 192 -31.84 2.69 -12.55
C GLY A 192 -32.99 3.51 -12.01
N TYR A 193 -34.17 2.97 -12.17
CA TYR A 193 -35.41 3.55 -11.69
C TYR A 193 -36.20 2.50 -10.92
N ARG A 194 -36.79 2.91 -9.80
CA ARG A 194 -37.67 2.06 -8.97
C ARG A 194 -39.09 2.54 -9.10
N SER A 195 -40.01 1.61 -9.32
CA SER A 195 -41.43 1.91 -9.32
C SER A 195 -41.84 2.45 -7.95
N ARG A 196 -42.51 3.60 -7.95
CA ARG A 196 -43.07 4.20 -6.76
C ARG A 196 -44.58 3.91 -6.71
N THR A 197 -45.03 3.35 -5.61
CA THR A 197 -46.44 3.02 -5.35
C THR A 197 -46.87 3.70 -4.05
N GLN A 198 -47.96 4.41 -4.07
CA GLN A 198 -48.59 5.01 -2.91
C GLN A 198 -50.05 4.51 -2.84
N ASP A 199 -50.50 4.05 -1.68
CA ASP A 199 -51.84 3.50 -1.45
C ASP A 199 -52.24 2.44 -2.49
N ASN A 200 -51.34 1.54 -2.81
CA ASN A 200 -51.46 0.50 -3.83
C ASN A 200 -51.70 1.01 -5.26
N THR A 201 -51.46 2.30 -5.50
CA THR A 201 -51.55 2.94 -6.81
C THR A 201 -50.15 3.35 -7.29
N TRP A 202 -49.81 2.98 -8.52
CA TRP A 202 -48.56 3.39 -9.09
C TRP A 202 -48.55 4.92 -9.32
N THR A 203 -47.48 5.58 -8.85
CA THR A 203 -47.35 7.05 -8.92
C THR A 203 -46.13 7.53 -9.72
N GLY A 204 -45.40 6.61 -10.35
CA GLY A 204 -44.24 6.94 -11.17
C GLY A 204 -42.99 6.19 -10.80
N TYR A 205 -41.83 6.78 -11.06
CA TYR A 205 -40.54 6.20 -10.81
C TYR A 205 -39.68 7.12 -9.96
N ASP A 206 -38.97 6.54 -9.01
CA ASP A 206 -37.88 7.20 -8.28
C ASP A 206 -36.55 6.81 -8.89
N ILE A 207 -35.62 7.77 -8.95
CA ILE A 207 -34.28 7.52 -9.43
C ILE A 207 -33.52 6.65 -8.40
N ASP A 208 -33.07 5.48 -8.86
CA ASP A 208 -32.16 4.64 -8.09
C ASP A 208 -30.71 5.07 -8.37
N ARG A 209 -30.06 5.61 -7.32
CA ARG A 209 -28.67 6.06 -7.40
C ARG A 209 -27.75 4.99 -6.87
N GLY A 210 -26.75 4.62 -7.70
CA GLY A 210 -25.62 3.84 -7.28
C GLY A 210 -24.46 4.73 -6.83
N GLN A 211 -23.55 4.17 -6.08
CA GLN A 211 -22.33 4.83 -5.62
C GLN A 211 -21.12 3.93 -5.91
N ILE A 212 -20.07 4.50 -6.46
CA ILE A 212 -18.80 3.84 -6.73
C ILE A 212 -17.72 4.60 -5.95
N GLN A 213 -16.80 3.87 -5.33
CA GLN A 213 -15.63 4.47 -4.70
C GLN A 213 -14.53 4.59 -5.75
N GLU A 214 -14.14 5.82 -6.10
CA GLU A 214 -12.99 6.13 -6.96
C GLU A 214 -11.80 6.54 -6.11
N GLY A 215 -10.61 6.11 -6.51
CA GLY A 215 -9.37 6.54 -5.88
C GLY A 215 -8.36 5.42 -5.74
N PHE A 216 -7.46 5.57 -4.77
CA PHE A 216 -6.49 4.55 -4.48
C PHE A 216 -6.51 4.14 -3.01
N SER A 217 -6.15 2.89 -2.75
CA SER A 217 -5.84 2.34 -1.44
C SER A 217 -4.50 1.62 -1.53
N LEU A 218 -3.61 1.94 -0.61
CA LEU A 218 -2.28 1.35 -0.50
C LEU A 218 -2.10 0.82 0.91
N GLU A 219 -1.93 -0.48 1.03
CA GLU A 219 -1.48 -1.16 2.25
C GLU A 219 0.00 -1.52 2.08
N VAL A 220 0.82 -1.13 3.04
CA VAL A 220 2.25 -1.43 3.09
C VAL A 220 2.55 -2.16 4.38
N SER A 221 3.19 -3.32 4.26
CA SER A 221 3.69 -4.11 5.40
C SER A 221 5.22 -4.17 5.29
N PRO A 222 5.96 -3.22 5.87
CA PRO A 222 7.41 -3.18 5.76
C PRO A 222 8.08 -3.93 6.91
N LEU A 223 9.15 -4.66 6.62
CA LEU A 223 10.04 -5.28 7.59
C LEU A 223 11.49 -4.95 7.24
N LEU A 224 12.18 -4.25 8.13
CA LEU A 224 13.60 -3.96 7.98
C LEU A 224 14.45 -5.15 8.39
N SER A 225 15.64 -5.25 7.77
CA SER A 225 16.70 -6.14 8.28
C SER A 225 17.22 -5.66 9.63
N GLN A 226 17.92 -6.53 10.36
CA GLN A 226 18.50 -6.19 11.66
C GLN A 226 19.50 -5.02 11.60
N ASP A 227 20.21 -4.89 10.48
CA ASP A 227 21.16 -3.80 10.21
C ASP A 227 20.49 -2.54 9.58
N GLU A 228 19.16 -2.53 9.44
CA GLU A 228 18.35 -1.47 8.83
C GLU A 228 18.72 -1.12 7.38
N ARG A 229 19.59 -1.91 6.73
CA ARG A 229 20.07 -1.62 5.37
C ARG A 229 19.15 -2.11 4.27
N THR A 230 18.26 -3.03 4.58
CA THR A 230 17.34 -3.63 3.62
C THR A 230 15.91 -3.51 4.11
N ILE A 231 15.03 -3.11 3.22
CA ILE A 231 13.58 -3.14 3.41
C ILE A 231 13.02 -4.33 2.65
N ASP A 232 12.20 -5.08 3.32
CA ASP A 232 11.39 -6.15 2.77
C ASP A 232 9.93 -5.75 2.99
N ALA A 233 9.17 -5.50 1.95
CA ALA A 233 7.82 -5.00 2.12
C ALA A 233 6.84 -5.70 1.18
N VAL A 234 5.66 -5.99 1.71
CA VAL A 234 4.50 -6.38 0.90
C VAL A 234 3.69 -5.13 0.61
N LEU A 235 3.48 -4.88 -0.67
CA LEU A 235 2.66 -3.79 -1.16
C LEU A 235 1.36 -4.34 -1.73
N LYS A 236 0.23 -3.85 -1.22
CA LYS A 236 -1.10 -4.09 -1.81
C LYS A 236 -1.64 -2.75 -2.26
N VAL A 237 -1.78 -2.58 -3.55
CA VAL A 237 -2.30 -1.35 -4.15
C VAL A 237 -3.58 -1.65 -4.90
N ASN A 238 -4.59 -0.84 -4.67
CA ASN A 238 -5.85 -0.89 -5.39
C ASN A 238 -6.12 0.51 -5.93
N ILE A 239 -6.29 0.62 -7.25
CA ILE A 239 -6.71 1.84 -7.90
C ILE A 239 -7.99 1.53 -8.66
N ASP A 240 -9.04 2.29 -8.38
CA ASP A 240 -10.32 2.21 -9.05
C ASP A 240 -10.68 3.60 -9.60
N GLN A 241 -10.93 3.67 -10.89
CA GLN A 241 -11.31 4.91 -11.57
C GLN A 241 -12.46 4.69 -12.51
N VAL A 242 -13.40 5.63 -12.53
CA VAL A 242 -14.45 5.69 -13.54
C VAL A 242 -13.91 6.43 -14.74
N GLU A 243 -13.62 5.71 -15.82
CA GLU A 243 -13.17 6.30 -17.08
C GLU A 243 -14.30 7.12 -17.71
N LYS A 244 -15.51 6.56 -17.72
CA LYS A 244 -16.68 7.18 -18.33
C LYS A 244 -17.98 6.67 -17.71
N LEU A 245 -18.97 7.55 -17.59
CA LEU A 245 -20.37 7.18 -17.38
C LEU A 245 -21.08 7.20 -18.73
N VAL A 246 -21.46 6.02 -19.22
CA VAL A 246 -22.15 5.89 -20.50
C VAL A 246 -23.65 5.96 -20.25
N ASN A 247 -24.31 6.93 -20.86
CA ASN A 247 -25.77 7.02 -20.79
C ASN A 247 -26.39 5.99 -21.73
N VAL A 248 -27.30 5.20 -21.19
CA VAL A 248 -28.07 4.18 -21.93
C VAL A 248 -29.54 4.45 -21.72
N GLY A 249 -30.25 4.67 -22.81
CA GLY A 249 -31.69 4.85 -22.77
C GLY A 249 -32.42 3.56 -22.45
N VAL A 250 -33.32 3.62 -21.49
CA VAL A 250 -34.21 2.50 -21.08
C VAL A 250 -35.64 2.95 -21.23
N ASP A 251 -36.48 2.07 -21.73
CA ASP A 251 -37.91 2.35 -21.87
C ASP A 251 -38.65 1.86 -20.61
N LEU A 252 -39.30 2.78 -19.94
CA LEU A 252 -40.08 2.54 -18.73
C LEU A 252 -41.57 2.58 -19.04
N PRO A 253 -42.38 1.63 -18.52
CA PRO A 253 -43.84 1.68 -18.69
C PRO A 253 -44.42 2.95 -18.05
N GLY A 254 -45.13 3.74 -18.82
CA GLY A 254 -45.81 4.94 -18.35
C GLY A 254 -47.25 4.68 -17.91
N PHE A 255 -47.94 5.75 -17.46
CA PHE A 255 -49.27 5.70 -16.86
C PHE A 255 -50.39 5.19 -17.81
N SER A 256 -50.28 5.35 -19.09
CA SER A 256 -51.30 4.95 -20.08
C SER A 256 -50.84 3.83 -21.00
N GLY A 257 -49.87 3.05 -20.59
CA GLY A 257 -49.25 2.03 -21.43
C GLY A 257 -48.27 2.60 -22.45
N GLN A 258 -48.04 3.91 -22.45
CA GLN A 258 -47.00 4.54 -23.27
C GLN A 258 -45.64 4.31 -22.62
N MET A 259 -44.62 4.01 -23.44
CA MET A 259 -43.23 3.90 -22.96
C MET A 259 -42.64 5.29 -22.79
N GLN A 260 -42.07 5.53 -21.62
CA GLN A 260 -41.30 6.74 -21.32
C GLN A 260 -39.81 6.41 -21.36
N ARG A 261 -39.07 7.12 -22.17
CA ARG A 261 -37.62 6.96 -22.25
C ARG A 261 -36.93 7.67 -21.09
N ALA A 262 -36.08 6.96 -20.42
CA ALA A 262 -35.25 7.46 -19.34
C ALA A 262 -33.79 7.00 -19.54
N ASP A 263 -32.84 7.75 -19.02
CA ASP A 263 -31.43 7.42 -19.17
C ASP A 263 -30.85 6.87 -17.86
N ILE A 264 -30.24 5.68 -17.93
CA ILE A 264 -29.39 5.14 -16.89
C ILE A 264 -27.92 5.37 -17.24
N GLN A 265 -27.06 5.34 -16.25
CA GLN A 265 -25.62 5.50 -16.42
C GLN A 265 -24.91 4.16 -16.16
N VAL A 266 -24.13 3.73 -17.12
CA VAL A 266 -23.28 2.53 -17.00
C VAL A 266 -21.84 2.99 -16.83
N PRO A 267 -21.24 2.76 -15.65
CA PRO A 267 -19.86 3.15 -15.39
C PRO A 267 -18.89 2.20 -16.11
N GLN A 268 -18.00 2.78 -16.90
CA GLN A 268 -16.81 2.09 -17.40
C GLN A 268 -15.68 2.31 -16.40
N MET A 269 -15.21 1.20 -15.79
CA MET A 269 -14.20 1.23 -14.73
C MET A 269 -12.86 0.80 -15.26
N VAL A 270 -11.81 1.49 -14.81
CA VAL A 270 -10.43 1.00 -14.86
C VAL A 270 -10.02 0.63 -13.45
N SER A 271 -9.73 -0.63 -13.25
CA SER A 271 -9.27 -1.16 -11.97
C SER A 271 -7.88 -1.74 -12.11
N TRP A 272 -7.03 -1.38 -11.16
CA TRP A 272 -5.69 -1.89 -11.12
C TRP A 272 -5.39 -2.45 -9.72
N ARG A 273 -4.73 -3.59 -9.68
CA ARG A 273 -4.43 -4.31 -8.44
C ARG A 273 -2.99 -4.79 -8.44
N LEU A 274 -2.29 -4.51 -7.36
CA LEU A 274 -0.98 -5.07 -7.07
C LEU A 274 -1.03 -5.75 -5.70
N HIS A 275 -0.49 -6.94 -5.62
CA HIS A 275 -0.17 -7.59 -4.36
C HIS A 275 1.14 -8.32 -4.54
N GLU A 276 2.24 -7.70 -4.11
CA GLU A 276 3.58 -8.25 -4.34
C GLU A 276 4.55 -7.86 -3.24
N ARG A 277 5.56 -8.70 -3.04
CA ARG A 277 6.64 -8.51 -2.09
C ARG A 277 7.87 -7.98 -2.82
N PHE A 278 8.45 -6.93 -2.29
CA PHE A 278 9.68 -6.32 -2.77
C PHE A 278 10.75 -6.31 -1.68
N ARG A 279 11.98 -6.50 -2.11
CA ARG A 279 13.15 -6.36 -1.23
C ARG A 279 14.16 -5.42 -1.87
N TRP A 280 14.52 -4.35 -1.17
CA TRP A 280 15.44 -3.34 -1.69
C TRP A 280 16.29 -2.69 -0.60
N PRO A 281 17.47 -2.09 -0.96
CA PRO A 281 18.27 -1.32 -0.03
C PRO A 281 17.51 -0.11 0.53
N SER A 282 17.56 0.13 1.84
CA SER A 282 16.88 1.24 2.49
C SER A 282 17.36 2.63 2.03
N SER A 283 18.56 2.69 1.44
CA SER A 283 19.14 3.89 0.84
C SER A 283 18.61 4.20 -0.58
N GLN A 284 17.82 3.31 -1.16
CA GLN A 284 17.26 3.45 -2.50
C GLN A 284 15.75 3.68 -2.47
N VAL A 285 15.23 4.20 -3.57
CA VAL A 285 13.80 4.42 -3.79
C VAL A 285 13.29 3.31 -4.71
N LEU A 286 12.20 2.67 -4.30
CA LEU A 286 11.44 1.75 -5.14
C LEU A 286 10.44 2.55 -5.96
N LEU A 287 10.54 2.47 -7.28
CA LEU A 287 9.61 3.05 -8.24
C LEU A 287 8.79 1.95 -8.88
N LEU A 288 7.48 2.04 -8.78
CA LEU A 288 6.53 1.17 -9.45
C LEU A 288 5.78 1.95 -10.52
N SER A 289 5.68 1.40 -11.72
CA SER A 289 4.74 1.86 -12.73
C SER A 289 3.53 0.95 -12.69
N CYS A 290 2.42 1.53 -12.33
CA CYS A 290 1.16 0.83 -12.17
C CYS A 290 0.41 0.62 -13.51
N GLY A 291 1.09 0.87 -14.63
CA GLY A 291 0.47 0.79 -15.95
C GLY A 291 -0.44 1.98 -16.24
N VAL A 292 -1.15 1.87 -17.35
CA VAL A 292 -1.96 2.97 -17.87
C VAL A 292 -3.31 3.01 -17.16
N ILE A 293 -3.56 4.05 -16.40
CA ILE A 293 -4.85 4.35 -15.77
C ILE A 293 -5.59 5.43 -16.56
N ALA A 294 -6.92 5.50 -16.39
CA ALA A 294 -7.70 6.61 -16.91
C ALA A 294 -7.24 7.92 -16.24
N SER A 295 -6.92 8.93 -17.04
CA SER A 295 -6.69 10.28 -16.54
C SER A 295 -8.00 11.03 -16.60
N PRO A 296 -8.66 11.37 -15.48
CA PRO A 296 -9.80 12.23 -15.51
C PRO A 296 -9.34 13.61 -16.01
N GLY A 297 -9.65 13.89 -17.27
CA GLY A 297 -9.51 15.25 -17.78
C GLY A 297 -10.36 16.18 -16.91
N PRO A 298 -10.00 17.47 -16.73
CA PRO A 298 -10.93 18.42 -16.15
C PRO A 298 -12.24 18.32 -16.92
N ASP A 299 -13.35 18.08 -16.19
CA ASP A 299 -14.69 18.22 -16.75
C ASP A 299 -14.77 19.64 -17.29
N ARG A 300 -14.41 19.83 -18.54
CA ARG A 300 -14.76 21.01 -19.28
C ARG A 300 -16.26 20.89 -19.49
N GLN A 301 -17.02 21.41 -18.55
CA GLN A 301 -18.36 21.84 -18.84
C GLN A 301 -18.28 22.59 -20.16
N ALA A 302 -18.95 22.06 -21.17
CA ALA A 302 -19.07 22.71 -22.49
C ALA A 302 -19.73 24.08 -22.29
N THR A 303 -18.89 25.07 -22.05
CA THR A 303 -19.27 26.47 -22.12
C THR A 303 -19.39 26.74 -23.64
N LEU A 304 -20.62 26.95 -24.07
CA LEU A 304 -21.03 27.14 -25.48
C LEU A 304 -21.26 25.81 -26.26
N GLY A 305 -22.48 25.31 -26.21
CA GLY A 305 -23.29 24.48 -27.06
C GLY A 305 -22.83 23.97 -28.44
N ILE A 306 -21.53 23.83 -28.69
CA ILE A 306 -20.99 23.25 -29.91
C ILE A 306 -20.41 21.89 -29.50
N PRO A 307 -20.98 20.76 -30.00
CA PRO A 307 -20.35 19.45 -29.82
C PRO A 307 -18.95 19.54 -30.42
N SER A 308 -17.90 19.37 -29.59
CA SER A 308 -16.55 19.25 -30.15
C SER A 308 -16.49 17.94 -30.92
N LEU A 309 -16.42 18.04 -32.24
CA LEU A 309 -16.31 16.93 -33.20
C LEU A 309 -15.08 16.05 -32.96
N PHE A 310 -14.21 16.43 -32.04
CA PHE A 310 -13.07 15.66 -31.55
C PHE A 310 -13.15 15.59 -30.01
N GLY A 311 -14.13 14.81 -29.51
CA GLY A 311 -14.14 14.41 -28.11
C GLY A 311 -12.79 13.75 -27.81
N LYS A 312 -11.89 14.44 -27.08
CA LYS A 312 -10.71 13.78 -26.51
C LYS A 312 -11.24 12.69 -25.59
N THR A 313 -11.15 11.45 -26.06
CA THR A 313 -11.23 10.26 -25.22
C THR A 313 -10.38 10.54 -23.98
N GLY A 314 -10.90 10.25 -22.80
CA GLY A 314 -10.21 10.47 -21.54
C GLY A 314 -8.75 10.02 -21.66
N GLY A 315 -7.82 10.91 -21.36
CA GLY A 315 -6.39 10.65 -21.54
C GLY A 315 -6.02 9.45 -20.67
N ARG A 316 -5.14 8.61 -21.17
CA ARG A 316 -4.55 7.53 -20.37
C ARG A 316 -3.22 8.01 -19.83
N SER A 317 -2.98 7.74 -18.54
CA SER A 317 -1.76 8.13 -17.84
C SER A 317 -1.06 6.93 -17.25
N ASP A 318 0.26 6.97 -17.24
CA ASP A 318 1.08 6.03 -16.47
C ASP A 318 1.06 6.46 -14.99
N ALA A 319 0.53 5.62 -14.12
CA ALA A 319 0.55 5.85 -12.69
C ALA A 319 1.83 5.32 -12.07
N LEU A 320 2.51 6.17 -11.34
CA LEU A 320 3.79 5.86 -10.71
C LEU A 320 3.66 5.98 -9.20
N LEU A 321 4.21 5.00 -8.49
CA LEU A 321 4.34 4.99 -7.05
C LEU A 321 5.81 4.97 -6.67
N PHE A 322 6.28 6.02 -5.98
CA PHE A 322 7.59 6.07 -5.36
C PHE A 322 7.45 5.68 -3.88
N VAL A 323 8.31 4.78 -3.43
CA VAL A 323 8.39 4.35 -2.03
C VAL A 323 9.80 4.58 -1.54
N GLU A 324 9.95 5.46 -0.56
CA GLU A 324 11.23 5.90 -0.02
C GLU A 324 11.27 5.73 1.50
N ASN A 325 12.39 5.22 2.03
CA ASN A 325 12.65 5.26 3.47
C ASN A 325 13.22 6.63 3.85
N LEU A 326 12.48 7.35 4.69
CA LEU A 326 12.89 8.67 5.22
C LEU A 326 13.67 8.56 6.53
N GLY A 327 13.89 7.34 7.05
CA GLY A 327 14.61 7.09 8.29
C GLY A 327 13.70 6.98 9.50
N LYS A 328 14.28 7.16 10.69
CA LYS A 328 13.56 7.04 11.97
C LYS A 328 12.66 8.25 12.21
N ALA A 329 11.49 8.01 12.79
CA ALA A 329 10.52 9.08 13.07
C ALA A 329 11.10 10.14 14.02
N SER A 330 11.94 9.73 14.97
CA SER A 330 12.65 10.64 15.86
C SER A 330 13.57 11.63 15.13
N GLN A 331 14.23 11.19 14.05
CA GLN A 331 15.09 12.02 13.21
C GLN A 331 14.30 12.91 12.24
N ALA A 332 13.21 12.39 11.69
CA ALA A 332 12.37 13.15 10.75
C ALA A 332 11.70 14.37 11.40
N LEU A 333 11.33 14.25 12.68
CA LEU A 333 10.76 15.38 13.45
C LEU A 333 11.78 16.49 13.68
N VAL A 334 13.06 16.17 13.88
CA VAL A 334 14.12 17.17 14.07
C VAL A 334 14.40 17.93 12.77
N THR A 335 14.41 17.26 11.64
CA THR A 335 14.67 17.89 10.34
C THR A 335 13.49 18.77 9.89
N GLY A 336 12.25 18.43 10.23
CA GLY A 336 11.05 19.23 9.93
C GLY A 336 10.99 20.56 10.72
N ASN A 337 11.50 20.58 11.94
CA ASN A 337 11.52 21.81 12.76
C ASN A 337 12.60 22.82 12.37
N THR A 338 13.65 22.38 11.66
CA THR A 338 14.73 23.31 11.24
C THR A 338 14.35 24.14 10.01
N THR A 339 13.34 23.72 9.25
CA THR A 339 12.91 24.45 8.03
C THR A 339 11.88 25.56 8.32
N THR A 340 11.31 25.65 9.53
CA THR A 340 10.30 26.64 9.91
C THR A 340 10.84 27.84 10.72
N LEU A 341 12.15 27.90 11.02
CA LEU A 341 12.75 29.00 11.79
C LEU A 341 13.57 29.97 10.95
N GLY A 342 13.29 30.10 9.67
CA GLY A 342 13.92 31.08 8.77
C GLY A 342 12.90 31.90 8.00
N GLY A 343 12.16 32.80 8.66
CA GLY A 343 11.19 33.65 7.96
C GLY A 343 10.66 34.83 8.80
N GLY A 344 11.43 35.90 8.90
CA GLY A 344 10.96 37.27 8.79
C GLY A 344 10.06 37.84 9.89
N SER A 345 10.68 38.47 10.85
CA SER A 345 10.08 39.59 11.60
C SER A 345 9.63 40.69 10.63
N GLY A 346 8.36 40.77 10.30
CA GLY A 346 7.71 41.89 9.65
C GLY A 346 6.76 42.56 10.64
N GLN A 347 7.13 43.71 11.15
CA GLN A 347 6.27 44.58 11.97
C GLN A 347 4.99 44.99 11.23
N PRO A 348 3.86 45.09 11.90
CA PRO A 348 2.67 45.74 11.33
C PRO A 348 2.82 47.26 11.53
N GLY A 349 3.09 47.96 10.44
CA GLY A 349 2.94 49.40 10.36
C GLY A 349 1.48 49.81 10.34
N ALA A 350 1.05 50.49 11.38
CA ALA A 350 -0.19 51.24 11.40
C ALA A 350 -0.12 52.42 10.42
N ARG A 351 -1.18 52.66 9.64
CA ARG A 351 -1.68 54.02 9.31
C ARG A 351 -2.95 53.97 8.46
N TYR A 352 -3.93 54.63 9.04
CA TYR A 352 -5.14 55.30 8.52
C TYR A 352 -6.06 54.50 7.63
#